data_03f3d39ac4eeb00e68818b43223151ab
#
_entry.id   03f3d39ac4eeb00e68818b43223151ab
#
_cell.length_a   1.000
_cell.length_b   1.000
_cell.length_c   1.000
_cell.angle_alpha   90.00
_cell.angle_beta   90.00
_cell.angle_gamma   90.00
#
_symmetry.space_group_name_H-M   'P 1'
#
loop_
_entity.id
_entity.type
_entity.pdbx_description
1 polymer ?
#
loop_
_entity_poly.entity_id
_entity_poly.type
_entity_poly.pdbx_seq_one_letter_code
_entity_poly.pdbx_strand_id
1 'polypeptide(L)'
;MIRQQKKETYVSDREAQYDERAKRVAGSKIVIASILSKTVDAFRGMKPRKIVPYIEGEPYIGSVPVEPGQTNASYTENGKRIVGFNTENQEENEGLVRFDVICYVRLPEKGSKAAAGNGRAARAKYRATVSGRKGPLTQIIINIEIQKDQPHTYKILNRAVFYVSRQISSQKDRDFVKSHYDDIKSAYSIWICMNMEENSLCHIHLTKEDIIGNKQWGGNLDLLHIIMIGIGKTLPEHNEIYELHRLLGTLFSKELGRKDKIGILKEEYDITEDDNLREDVSEMCNLSQGIKEDGIAIGLEKGREDGIAIGRKDGIAIGRKDGIAIGETGLIQNMHKNGFTAEQIAAATDKDLEDVKAILRNK
;
A
#
# COMPACT_ATOMS: atom_id res chain seq x y z
N MET A 1 14.79 22.88 -15.21
CA MET A 1 14.59 21.53 -15.77
C MET A 1 15.58 20.49 -15.23
N ILE A 2 16.88 20.53 -15.44
CA ILE A 2 17.81 19.46 -14.99
C ILE A 2 17.88 19.29 -13.46
N ARG A 3 17.81 20.35 -12.67
CA ARG A 3 17.76 20.27 -11.19
C ARG A 3 16.45 19.70 -10.67
N GLN A 4 15.33 19.98 -11.32
CA GLN A 4 14.01 19.52 -10.95
C GLN A 4 13.87 18.03 -11.26
N GLN A 5 14.29 17.58 -12.45
CA GLN A 5 14.37 16.16 -12.81
C GLN A 5 15.24 15.35 -11.83
N LYS A 6 16.40 15.89 -11.40
CA LYS A 6 17.24 15.23 -10.39
C LYS A 6 16.53 15.08 -9.04
N LYS A 7 15.81 16.11 -8.56
CA LYS A 7 15.07 16.03 -7.29
C LYS A 7 13.91 15.02 -7.36
N GLU A 8 13.15 15.01 -8.47
CA GLU A 8 12.08 14.03 -8.69
C GLU A 8 12.63 12.59 -8.73
N THR A 9 13.80 12.37 -9.32
CA THR A 9 14.48 11.07 -9.31
C THR A 9 14.89 10.66 -7.89
N TYR A 10 15.40 11.57 -7.05
CA TYR A 10 15.76 11.27 -5.67
C TYR A 10 14.54 10.90 -4.80
N VAL A 11 13.39 11.56 -5.01
CA VAL A 11 12.15 11.20 -4.30
C VAL A 11 11.70 9.80 -4.71
N SER A 12 11.72 9.49 -5.99
CA SER A 12 11.38 8.16 -6.52
C SER A 12 12.28 7.06 -5.95
N ASP A 13 13.59 7.31 -5.86
CA ASP A 13 14.55 6.37 -5.30
C ASP A 13 14.31 6.12 -3.80
N ARG A 14 13.99 7.17 -3.02
CA ARG A 14 13.66 7.03 -1.60
C ARG A 14 12.32 6.32 -1.38
N GLU A 15 11.33 6.55 -2.23
CA GLU A 15 10.06 5.82 -2.17
C GLU A 15 10.25 4.33 -2.46
N ALA A 16 11.08 3.97 -3.44
CA ALA A 16 11.41 2.58 -3.74
C ALA A 16 12.15 1.91 -2.57
N GLN A 17 13.09 2.62 -1.93
CA GLN A 17 13.77 2.13 -0.73
C GLN A 17 12.81 1.96 0.44
N TYR A 18 11.87 2.89 0.64
CA TYR A 18 10.85 2.78 1.67
C TYR A 18 9.96 1.53 1.44
N ASP A 19 9.53 1.28 0.21
CA ASP A 19 8.72 0.11 -0.13
C ASP A 19 9.48 -1.20 0.10
N GLU A 20 10.77 -1.25 -0.22
CA GLU A 20 11.62 -2.41 0.08
C GLU A 20 11.73 -2.66 1.59
N ARG A 21 11.94 -1.61 2.39
CA ARG A 21 11.98 -1.74 3.86
C ARG A 21 10.62 -2.13 4.44
N ALA A 22 9.54 -1.59 3.91
CA ALA A 22 8.19 -1.98 4.32
C ALA A 22 7.94 -3.49 4.10
N LYS A 23 8.39 -4.04 2.97
CA LYS A 23 8.33 -5.49 2.71
C LYS A 23 9.16 -6.29 3.71
N ARG A 24 10.34 -5.84 4.08
CA ARG A 24 11.16 -6.47 5.13
C ARG A 24 10.47 -6.45 6.48
N VAL A 25 9.90 -5.32 6.87
CA VAL A 25 9.11 -5.19 8.11
C VAL A 25 7.92 -6.14 8.10
N ALA A 26 7.14 -6.21 7.01
CA ALA A 26 6.03 -7.15 6.89
C ALA A 26 6.50 -8.61 6.86
N GLY A 27 7.69 -8.88 6.32
CA GLY A 27 8.34 -10.20 6.29
C GLY A 27 8.95 -10.62 7.63
N SER A 28 9.02 -9.75 8.62
CA SER A 28 9.48 -10.11 9.95
C SER A 28 8.57 -11.17 10.59
N LYS A 29 9.16 -12.25 11.10
CA LYS A 29 8.39 -13.36 11.70
C LYS A 29 7.46 -12.93 12.83
N ILE A 30 7.84 -11.92 13.61
CA ILE A 30 6.98 -11.43 14.69
C ILE A 30 5.77 -10.65 14.16
N VAL A 31 5.92 -9.91 13.06
CA VAL A 31 4.83 -9.22 12.37
C VAL A 31 3.89 -10.22 11.72
N ILE A 32 4.43 -11.20 10.99
CA ILE A 32 3.66 -12.31 10.41
C ILE A 32 2.88 -13.05 11.52
N ALA A 33 3.53 -13.40 12.61
CA ALA A 33 2.90 -14.07 13.74
C ALA A 33 1.77 -13.24 14.37
N SER A 34 1.93 -11.93 14.45
CA SER A 34 0.89 -11.00 14.93
C SER A 34 -0.33 -11.00 14.00
N ILE A 35 -0.10 -10.97 12.68
CA ILE A 35 -1.17 -11.10 11.69
C ILE A 35 -1.87 -12.45 11.83
N LEU A 36 -1.12 -13.56 11.87
CA LEU A 36 -1.66 -14.91 11.98
C LEU A 36 -2.50 -15.11 13.24
N SER A 37 -2.12 -14.50 14.36
CA SER A 37 -2.86 -14.58 15.63
C SER A 37 -4.29 -14.05 15.55
N LYS A 38 -4.56 -13.14 14.60
CA LYS A 38 -5.87 -12.50 14.39
C LYS A 38 -6.62 -13.03 13.18
N THR A 39 -5.92 -13.60 12.19
CA THR A 39 -6.50 -13.94 10.88
C THR A 39 -6.63 -15.43 10.61
N VAL A 40 -5.82 -16.27 11.26
CA VAL A 40 -5.84 -17.73 11.06
C VAL A 40 -6.39 -18.41 12.31
N ASP A 41 -7.52 -19.11 12.17
CA ASP A 41 -8.25 -19.71 13.30
C ASP A 41 -7.40 -20.66 14.15
N ALA A 42 -6.45 -21.37 13.56
CA ALA A 42 -5.54 -22.27 14.26
C ALA A 42 -4.62 -21.57 15.27
N PHE A 43 -4.35 -20.27 15.05
CA PHE A 43 -3.48 -19.44 15.90
C PHE A 43 -4.25 -18.43 16.75
N ARG A 44 -5.57 -18.36 16.62
CA ARG A 44 -6.41 -17.38 17.31
C ARG A 44 -6.23 -17.45 18.83
N GLY A 45 -5.90 -16.29 19.44
CA GLY A 45 -5.65 -16.16 20.87
C GLY A 45 -4.27 -16.65 21.33
N MET A 46 -3.39 -17.08 20.41
CA MET A 46 -1.99 -17.35 20.73
C MET A 46 -1.19 -16.04 20.72
N LYS A 47 -0.27 -15.90 21.68
CA LYS A 47 0.69 -14.78 21.67
C LYS A 47 1.62 -14.89 20.44
N PRO A 48 1.92 -13.80 19.72
CA PRO A 48 2.74 -13.85 18.51
C PRO A 48 4.07 -14.59 18.67
N ARG A 49 4.80 -14.36 19.76
CA ARG A 49 6.08 -15.07 20.03
C ARG A 49 5.94 -16.59 20.07
N LYS A 50 4.76 -17.13 20.42
CA LYS A 50 4.50 -18.57 20.39
C LYS A 50 4.16 -19.09 19.00
N ILE A 51 3.83 -18.19 18.05
CA ILE A 51 3.51 -18.53 16.66
C ILE A 51 4.80 -18.53 15.81
N VAL A 52 5.78 -17.70 16.12
CA VAL A 52 7.05 -17.60 15.40
C VAL A 52 7.68 -18.95 15.04
N PRO A 53 7.76 -19.97 15.95
CA PRO A 53 8.35 -21.27 15.63
C PRO A 53 7.57 -22.08 14.57
N TYR A 54 6.33 -21.72 14.26
CA TYR A 54 5.52 -22.36 13.22
C TYR A 54 5.81 -21.81 11.82
N ILE A 55 6.46 -20.64 11.70
CA ILE A 55 6.86 -20.05 10.44
C ILE A 55 8.15 -20.73 9.98
N GLU A 56 8.10 -21.41 8.83
CA GLU A 56 9.22 -22.21 8.33
C GLU A 56 10.25 -21.34 7.59
N GLY A 57 11.52 -21.62 7.83
CA GLY A 57 12.63 -20.91 7.17
C GLY A 57 12.60 -19.40 7.45
N GLU A 58 13.22 -18.63 6.57
CA GLU A 58 13.05 -17.18 6.53
C GLU A 58 11.98 -16.83 5.49
N PRO A 59 11.07 -15.87 5.79
CA PRO A 59 10.08 -15.39 4.84
C PRO A 59 10.76 -14.80 3.61
N TYR A 60 10.23 -15.11 2.43
CA TYR A 60 10.72 -14.59 1.17
C TYR A 60 10.18 -13.20 0.94
N ILE A 61 11.08 -12.27 0.68
CA ILE A 61 10.76 -10.88 0.38
C ILE A 61 11.09 -10.64 -1.10
N GLY A 62 10.09 -10.16 -1.86
CA GLY A 62 10.18 -10.03 -3.30
C GLY A 62 11.15 -8.97 -3.77
N SER A 63 12.35 -9.41 -4.12
CA SER A 63 13.34 -8.57 -4.81
C SER A 63 14.10 -9.27 -5.94
N VAL A 64 13.82 -10.57 -6.19
CA VAL A 64 14.54 -11.35 -7.19
C VAL A 64 13.60 -11.77 -8.32
N PRO A 65 13.86 -11.33 -9.57
CA PRO A 65 13.14 -11.82 -10.73
C PRO A 65 13.45 -13.30 -10.95
N VAL A 66 12.46 -14.06 -11.39
CA VAL A 66 12.60 -15.46 -11.72
C VAL A 66 12.37 -15.70 -13.18
N GLU A 67 13.24 -16.52 -13.75
CA GLU A 67 13.14 -16.92 -15.14
C GLU A 67 11.89 -17.78 -15.40
N PRO A 68 11.22 -17.60 -16.55
CA PRO A 68 10.05 -18.36 -16.93
C PRO A 68 10.34 -19.88 -16.96
N GLY A 69 9.42 -20.70 -16.47
CA GLY A 69 9.51 -22.14 -16.55
C GLY A 69 10.40 -22.82 -15.51
N GLN A 70 11.00 -22.08 -14.59
CA GLN A 70 11.70 -22.67 -13.45
C GLN A 70 10.73 -22.93 -12.31
N THR A 71 10.34 -24.17 -12.12
CA THR A 71 9.65 -24.63 -10.92
C THR A 71 10.58 -24.49 -9.72
N ASN A 72 10.07 -23.97 -8.62
CA ASN A 72 10.81 -23.82 -7.37
C ASN A 72 11.19 -25.21 -6.84
N ALA A 73 12.40 -25.65 -7.12
CA ALA A 73 12.92 -26.90 -6.57
C ALA A 73 13.04 -26.75 -5.04
N SER A 74 12.38 -27.63 -4.32
CA SER A 74 12.55 -27.73 -2.87
C SER A 74 13.77 -28.59 -2.59
N TYR A 75 14.78 -28.03 -1.94
CA TYR A 75 15.89 -28.80 -1.38
C TYR A 75 15.61 -29.11 0.09
N THR A 76 15.84 -30.34 0.50
CA THR A 76 15.77 -30.75 1.90
C THR A 76 17.19 -30.89 2.44
N GLU A 77 17.58 -30.05 3.37
CA GLU A 77 18.82 -30.21 4.12
C GLU A 77 18.46 -30.42 5.60
N ASN A 78 18.89 -31.55 6.15
CA ASN A 78 18.67 -31.97 7.55
C ASN A 78 17.19 -31.98 8.00
N GLY A 79 16.27 -32.41 7.12
CA GLY A 79 14.83 -32.47 7.42
C GLY A 79 14.12 -31.13 7.49
N LYS A 80 14.82 -30.03 7.27
CA LYS A 80 14.23 -28.70 7.06
C LYS A 80 14.14 -28.42 5.58
N ARG A 81 12.96 -28.08 5.13
CA ARG A 81 12.71 -27.71 3.74
C ARG A 81 13.31 -26.33 3.49
N ILE A 82 14.40 -26.27 2.75
CA ILE A 82 14.89 -25.02 2.19
C ILE A 82 14.09 -24.81 0.91
N VAL A 83 13.12 -23.92 0.96
CA VAL A 83 12.33 -23.55 -0.20
C VAL A 83 12.96 -22.32 -0.81
N GLY A 84 13.55 -22.48 -1.99
CA GLY A 84 13.82 -21.35 -2.86
C GLY A 84 12.47 -20.86 -3.39
N PHE A 85 11.84 -19.90 -2.72
CA PHE A 85 10.67 -19.27 -3.27
C PHE A 85 11.04 -18.22 -4.26
N ASN A 86 10.37 -18.36 -5.32
CA ASN A 86 10.22 -17.38 -6.32
C ASN A 86 9.02 -16.52 -5.94
N THR A 87 9.23 -15.26 -5.68
CA THR A 87 8.13 -14.31 -5.46
C THR A 87 7.40 -13.99 -6.76
N GLU A 88 8.00 -14.37 -7.89
CA GLU A 88 7.42 -14.25 -9.23
C GLU A 88 6.89 -15.60 -9.69
N ASN A 89 5.64 -15.65 -10.07
CA ASN A 89 5.01 -16.83 -10.65
C ASN A 89 4.56 -16.50 -12.07
N GLN A 90 5.24 -17.08 -13.03
CA GLN A 90 4.92 -16.94 -14.44
C GLN A 90 4.61 -18.33 -15.02
N GLU A 91 3.46 -18.49 -15.63
CA GLU A 91 3.13 -19.61 -16.49
C GLU A 91 3.40 -19.23 -17.95
N GLU A 92 3.64 -20.24 -18.78
CA GLU A 92 3.91 -20.04 -20.20
C GLU A 92 2.75 -19.26 -20.86
N ASN A 93 3.03 -18.09 -21.43
CA ASN A 93 2.08 -17.13 -22.02
C ASN A 93 1.17 -16.37 -21.02
N GLU A 94 1.45 -16.40 -19.74
CA GLU A 94 0.73 -15.60 -18.74
C GLU A 94 1.61 -14.49 -18.15
N GLY A 95 0.93 -13.43 -17.67
CA GLY A 95 1.61 -12.29 -17.04
C GLY A 95 2.32 -12.66 -15.74
N LEU A 96 3.43 -12.00 -15.48
CA LEU A 96 4.22 -12.17 -14.27
C LEU A 96 3.44 -11.71 -13.03
N VAL A 97 3.32 -12.56 -12.00
CA VAL A 97 2.80 -12.20 -10.70
C VAL A 97 3.95 -12.11 -9.71
N ARG A 98 4.10 -10.95 -9.08
CA ARG A 98 5.09 -10.71 -8.03
C ARG A 98 4.39 -10.66 -6.69
N PHE A 99 4.88 -11.41 -5.73
CA PHE A 99 4.43 -11.39 -4.35
C PHE A 99 5.42 -10.61 -3.49
N ASP A 100 4.91 -9.78 -2.57
CA ASP A 100 5.77 -8.99 -1.70
C ASP A 100 6.46 -9.85 -0.64
N VAL A 101 5.71 -10.70 0.05
CA VAL A 101 6.22 -11.63 1.05
C VAL A 101 5.53 -12.98 0.95
N ILE A 102 6.28 -14.06 0.89
CA ILE A 102 5.73 -15.44 0.94
C ILE A 102 6.42 -16.24 2.04
N CYS A 103 5.65 -17.05 2.77
CA CYS A 103 6.18 -18.04 3.70
C CYS A 103 5.27 -19.27 3.83
N TYR A 104 5.85 -20.38 4.29
CA TYR A 104 5.11 -21.55 4.76
C TYR A 104 4.95 -21.48 6.27
N VAL A 105 3.78 -21.88 6.73
CA VAL A 105 3.47 -21.92 8.14
C VAL A 105 2.90 -23.29 8.49
N ARG A 106 3.47 -23.97 9.49
CA ARG A 106 2.93 -25.20 10.04
C ARG A 106 1.76 -24.90 10.96
N LEU A 107 0.70 -25.66 10.86
CA LEU A 107 -0.39 -25.56 11.81
C LEU A 107 -0.08 -26.36 13.08
N PRO A 108 -0.52 -25.90 14.28
CA PRO A 108 -0.33 -26.64 15.50
C PRO A 108 -1.08 -27.99 15.48
N GLU A 109 -0.47 -29.03 16.02
CA GLU A 109 -1.09 -30.34 16.12
C GLU A 109 -2.40 -30.29 16.92
N LYS A 110 -3.39 -31.11 16.49
CA LYS A 110 -4.65 -31.24 17.19
C LYS A 110 -4.41 -31.80 18.60
N GLY A 111 -4.77 -31.05 19.62
CA GLY A 111 -4.64 -31.46 21.03
C GLY A 111 -3.47 -30.80 21.76
N SER A 112 -2.59 -30.04 21.12
CA SER A 112 -1.61 -29.22 21.82
C SER A 112 -2.31 -28.16 22.68
N LYS A 113 -1.80 -27.91 23.90
CA LYS A 113 -2.34 -26.87 24.80
C LYS A 113 -2.37 -25.46 24.14
N ALA A 114 -1.63 -25.30 23.03
CA ALA A 114 -1.59 -24.06 22.24
C ALA A 114 -2.92 -23.75 21.50
N ALA A 115 -3.71 -24.79 21.14
CA ALA A 115 -5.03 -24.65 20.48
C ALA A 115 -6.18 -24.32 21.48
N ALA A 116 -5.91 -23.99 22.72
CA ALA A 116 -6.89 -23.75 23.77
C ALA A 116 -7.34 -22.29 23.92
N GLY A 117 -7.47 -21.56 22.82
CA GLY A 117 -8.21 -20.29 22.78
C GLY A 117 -9.71 -20.51 23.06
N ASN A 118 -10.33 -19.62 23.83
CA ASN A 118 -11.68 -19.74 24.45
C ASN A 118 -12.89 -19.82 23.49
N GLY A 119 -12.73 -20.16 22.22
CA GLY A 119 -13.82 -20.22 21.24
C GLY A 119 -14.30 -21.62 20.94
N ARG A 120 -15.35 -22.11 21.66
CA ARG A 120 -16.03 -23.40 21.36
C ARG A 120 -16.47 -23.57 19.91
N ALA A 121 -16.92 -22.46 19.26
CA ALA A 121 -17.41 -22.47 17.88
C ALA A 121 -16.26 -22.61 16.84
N ALA A 122 -15.13 -21.92 17.04
CA ALA A 122 -13.94 -22.05 16.19
C ALA A 122 -13.32 -23.45 16.29
N ARG A 123 -13.33 -24.05 17.48
CA ARG A 123 -12.91 -25.44 17.72
C ARG A 123 -13.77 -26.47 16.99
N ALA A 124 -15.08 -26.27 16.91
CA ALA A 124 -16.00 -27.18 16.21
C ALA A 124 -15.80 -27.10 14.68
N LYS A 125 -15.64 -25.91 14.13
CA LYS A 125 -15.41 -25.67 12.70
C LYS A 125 -14.05 -26.23 12.24
N TYR A 126 -12.98 -25.97 13.00
CA TYR A 126 -11.64 -26.52 12.74
C TYR A 126 -11.60 -28.06 12.86
N ARG A 127 -12.35 -28.66 13.81
CA ARG A 127 -12.49 -30.10 13.92
C ARG A 127 -13.19 -30.76 12.74
N ALA A 128 -14.15 -30.10 12.13
CA ALA A 128 -14.91 -30.63 10.99
C ALA A 128 -14.07 -30.67 9.70
N THR A 129 -13.24 -29.65 9.46
CA THR A 129 -12.42 -29.52 8.24
C THR A 129 -11.19 -30.42 8.21
N VAL A 130 -10.66 -30.83 9.37
CA VAL A 130 -9.38 -31.61 9.44
C VAL A 130 -9.61 -33.06 9.92
N SER A 131 -10.86 -33.54 10.10
CA SER A 131 -11.17 -34.83 10.70
C SER A 131 -11.00 -36.04 9.77
N GLY A 132 -9.89 -36.18 9.07
CA GLY A 132 -9.67 -37.37 8.21
C GLY A 132 -8.21 -37.80 8.01
N ARG A 133 -7.23 -37.04 8.43
CA ARG A 133 -5.83 -37.35 8.09
C ARG A 133 -4.93 -37.52 9.34
N LYS A 134 -4.38 -38.72 9.52
CA LYS A 134 -3.09 -38.94 10.16
C LYS A 134 -2.02 -38.74 9.05
N GLY A 135 -1.60 -37.50 8.84
CA GLY A 135 -0.59 -37.14 7.84
C GLY A 135 0.41 -36.13 8.39
N PRO A 136 1.50 -35.87 7.66
CA PRO A 136 2.52 -34.91 8.08
C PRO A 136 1.89 -33.55 8.43
N LEU A 137 2.56 -32.78 9.26
CA LEU A 137 2.16 -31.45 9.74
C LEU A 137 1.47 -30.64 8.64
N THR A 138 0.21 -30.25 8.86
CA THR A 138 -0.55 -29.45 7.88
C THR A 138 0.14 -28.10 7.71
N GLN A 139 0.55 -27.80 6.50
CA GLN A 139 1.16 -26.52 6.14
C GLN A 139 0.14 -25.66 5.43
N ILE A 140 0.26 -24.35 5.63
CA ILE A 140 -0.44 -23.32 4.85
C ILE A 140 0.59 -22.41 4.17
N ILE A 141 0.20 -21.83 3.06
CA ILE A 141 1.03 -20.88 2.32
C ILE A 141 0.47 -19.47 2.59
N ILE A 142 1.33 -18.57 3.04
CA ILE A 142 0.97 -17.19 3.34
C ILE A 142 1.64 -16.29 2.30
N ASN A 143 0.87 -15.42 1.70
CA ASN A 143 1.33 -14.27 0.93
C ASN A 143 0.87 -13.00 1.61
N ILE A 144 1.75 -12.02 1.76
CA ILE A 144 1.43 -10.69 2.31
C ILE A 144 1.78 -9.64 1.26
N GLU A 145 0.80 -8.81 0.95
CA GLU A 145 0.92 -7.67 0.03
C GLU A 145 0.73 -6.36 0.80
N ILE A 146 1.58 -5.37 0.53
CA ILE A 146 1.46 -4.04 1.10
C ILE A 146 1.01 -3.08 0.01
N GLN A 147 -0.18 -2.51 0.18
CA GLN A 147 -0.76 -1.56 -0.75
C GLN A 147 -0.84 -0.17 -0.11
N LYS A 148 0.01 0.75 -0.56
CA LYS A 148 0.09 2.11 -0.02
C LYS A 148 -1.17 2.91 -0.33
N ASP A 149 -1.59 2.91 -1.60
CA ASP A 149 -2.72 3.68 -2.08
C ASP A 149 -3.66 2.82 -2.90
N GLN A 150 -4.94 3.14 -2.91
CA GLN A 150 -5.90 2.41 -3.73
C GLN A 150 -5.67 2.69 -5.22
N PRO A 151 -5.51 1.66 -6.07
CA PRO A 151 -5.35 1.86 -7.50
C PRO A 151 -6.64 2.39 -8.13
N HIS A 152 -6.51 3.34 -9.06
CA HIS A 152 -7.66 3.90 -9.78
C HIS A 152 -8.11 3.03 -10.95
N THR A 153 -7.25 2.17 -11.48
CA THR A 153 -7.46 1.38 -12.70
C THR A 153 -8.13 0.03 -12.46
N TYR A 154 -8.08 -0.50 -11.24
CA TYR A 154 -8.68 -1.79 -10.88
C TYR A 154 -9.10 -1.84 -9.40
N LYS A 155 -9.88 -2.85 -9.04
CA LYS A 155 -10.28 -3.11 -7.65
C LYS A 155 -9.30 -4.08 -7.00
N ILE A 156 -8.78 -3.73 -5.82
CA ILE A 156 -7.79 -4.55 -5.08
C ILE A 156 -8.31 -5.96 -4.82
N LEU A 157 -9.59 -6.11 -4.49
CA LEU A 157 -10.18 -7.43 -4.24
C LEU A 157 -10.07 -8.35 -5.46
N ASN A 158 -10.28 -7.84 -6.68
CA ASN A 158 -10.14 -8.66 -7.90
C ASN A 158 -8.70 -9.12 -8.09
N ARG A 159 -7.71 -8.25 -7.79
CA ARG A 159 -6.30 -8.62 -7.79
C ARG A 159 -6.01 -9.66 -6.72
N ALA A 160 -6.56 -9.52 -5.52
CA ALA A 160 -6.38 -10.49 -4.43
C ALA A 160 -6.93 -11.88 -4.79
N VAL A 161 -8.10 -11.94 -5.45
CA VAL A 161 -8.66 -13.20 -5.98
C VAL A 161 -7.71 -13.84 -7.00
N PHE A 162 -7.20 -13.04 -7.94
CA PHE A 162 -6.25 -13.53 -8.94
C PHE A 162 -4.96 -14.07 -8.28
N TYR A 163 -4.40 -13.36 -7.31
CA TYR A 163 -3.18 -13.73 -6.61
C TYR A 163 -3.34 -15.03 -5.81
N VAL A 164 -4.41 -15.19 -5.05
CA VAL A 164 -4.64 -16.42 -4.27
C VAL A 164 -4.92 -17.62 -5.18
N SER A 165 -5.61 -17.41 -6.29
CA SER A 165 -5.83 -18.47 -7.30
C SER A 165 -4.51 -18.92 -7.92
N ARG A 166 -3.64 -17.99 -8.23
CA ARG A 166 -2.28 -18.28 -8.74
C ARG A 166 -1.45 -19.04 -7.69
N GLN A 167 -1.55 -18.64 -6.41
CA GLN A 167 -0.85 -19.31 -5.32
C GLN A 167 -1.34 -20.76 -5.13
N ILE A 168 -2.60 -21.06 -5.41
CA ILE A 168 -3.13 -22.42 -5.40
C ILE A 168 -2.66 -23.18 -6.63
N SER A 169 -2.79 -22.63 -7.84
CA SER A 169 -2.42 -23.30 -9.09
C SER A 169 -0.93 -23.63 -9.16
N SER A 170 -0.07 -22.73 -8.66
CA SER A 170 1.39 -22.90 -8.65
C SER A 170 1.92 -23.99 -7.72
N GLN A 171 1.06 -24.60 -6.91
CA GLN A 171 1.44 -25.74 -6.07
C GLN A 171 1.66 -27.03 -6.84
N LYS A 172 1.08 -27.14 -8.05
CA LYS A 172 1.28 -28.31 -8.90
C LYS A 172 2.76 -28.46 -9.25
N ASP A 173 3.25 -29.70 -9.19
CA ASP A 173 4.63 -30.10 -9.41
C ASP A 173 5.67 -29.53 -8.41
N ARG A 174 5.23 -28.67 -7.49
CA ARG A 174 6.01 -28.14 -6.38
C ARG A 174 5.61 -28.76 -5.03
N ASP A 175 4.34 -28.63 -4.67
CA ASP A 175 3.79 -29.08 -3.39
C ASP A 175 3.04 -30.42 -3.52
N PHE A 176 2.50 -30.70 -4.69
CA PHE A 176 1.91 -31.99 -5.05
C PHE A 176 2.21 -32.35 -6.50
N VAL A 177 2.25 -33.65 -6.81
CA VAL A 177 2.57 -34.16 -8.15
C VAL A 177 1.41 -34.97 -8.74
N LYS A 178 1.36 -35.08 -10.07
CA LYS A 178 0.33 -35.83 -10.79
C LYS A 178 -1.07 -35.36 -10.42
N SER A 179 -1.95 -36.30 -10.04
CA SER A 179 -3.36 -36.05 -9.70
C SER A 179 -3.62 -36.06 -8.18
N HIS A 180 -2.60 -35.80 -7.37
CA HIS A 180 -2.72 -35.77 -5.91
C HIS A 180 -3.30 -34.44 -5.42
N TYR A 181 -4.44 -34.01 -5.97
CA TYR A 181 -5.10 -32.75 -5.63
C TYR A 181 -5.51 -32.63 -4.15
N ASP A 182 -5.61 -33.78 -3.46
CA ASP A 182 -5.87 -33.80 -2.03
C ASP A 182 -4.70 -33.28 -1.18
N ASP A 183 -3.51 -33.13 -1.76
CA ASP A 183 -2.33 -32.59 -1.09
C ASP A 183 -2.18 -31.07 -1.26
N ILE A 184 -3.14 -30.41 -1.93
CA ILE A 184 -3.18 -28.96 -2.04
C ILE A 184 -3.23 -28.35 -0.63
N LYS A 185 -2.30 -27.43 -0.37
CA LYS A 185 -2.25 -26.63 0.86
C LYS A 185 -3.17 -25.43 0.76
N SER A 186 -3.78 -25.07 1.89
CA SER A 186 -4.54 -23.83 1.98
C SER A 186 -3.63 -22.62 1.75
N ALA A 187 -4.10 -21.68 0.94
CA ALA A 187 -3.41 -20.45 0.58
C ALA A 187 -4.10 -19.24 1.21
N TYR A 188 -3.32 -18.40 1.87
CA TYR A 188 -3.76 -17.15 2.47
C TYR A 188 -3.11 -15.97 1.75
N SER A 189 -3.90 -15.14 1.09
CA SER A 189 -3.46 -13.88 0.50
C SER A 189 -3.89 -12.74 1.42
N ILE A 190 -2.92 -12.11 2.10
CA ILE A 190 -3.14 -11.08 3.12
C ILE A 190 -2.74 -9.74 2.54
N TRP A 191 -3.66 -8.79 2.54
CA TRP A 191 -3.51 -7.46 1.97
C TRP A 191 -3.54 -6.39 3.05
N ILE A 192 -2.43 -5.69 3.25
CA ILE A 192 -2.33 -4.54 4.15
C ILE A 192 -2.53 -3.29 3.32
N CYS A 193 -3.74 -2.73 3.38
CA CYS A 193 -4.14 -1.55 2.62
C CYS A 193 -4.01 -0.30 3.50
N MET A 194 -3.08 0.59 3.17
CA MET A 194 -2.82 1.81 3.90
C MET A 194 -3.74 2.95 3.45
N ASN A 195 -3.77 4.02 4.22
CA ASN A 195 -4.49 5.27 3.90
C ASN A 195 -6.00 5.09 3.69
N MET A 196 -6.59 4.07 4.33
CA MET A 196 -8.02 3.84 4.28
C MET A 196 -8.79 4.90 5.07
N GLU A 197 -10.08 5.06 4.79
CA GLU A 197 -10.95 5.97 5.57
C GLU A 197 -11.14 5.47 7.01
N GLU A 198 -11.20 4.15 7.19
CA GLU A 198 -11.37 3.51 8.49
C GLU A 198 -10.53 2.23 8.63
N ASN A 199 -10.31 1.81 9.89
CA ASN A 199 -9.69 0.53 10.18
C ASN A 199 -10.68 -0.62 9.93
N SER A 200 -10.28 -1.63 9.16
CA SER A 200 -11.14 -2.75 8.81
C SER A 200 -10.36 -4.06 8.71
N LEU A 201 -11.02 -5.16 9.02
CA LEU A 201 -10.52 -6.51 8.85
C LEU A 201 -11.61 -7.40 8.26
N CYS A 202 -11.36 -7.92 7.06
CA CYS A 202 -12.29 -8.76 6.33
C CYS A 202 -11.62 -10.07 5.94
N HIS A 203 -12.33 -11.20 6.15
CA HIS A 203 -11.90 -12.52 5.72
C HIS A 203 -12.87 -13.05 4.66
N ILE A 204 -12.35 -13.37 3.48
CA ILE A 204 -13.09 -13.90 2.33
C ILE A 204 -12.59 -15.31 2.07
N HIS A 205 -13.51 -16.27 1.96
CA HIS A 205 -13.21 -17.69 1.78
C HIS A 205 -14.32 -18.39 1.01
N LEU A 206 -14.05 -19.60 0.55
CA LEU A 206 -15.05 -20.42 -0.16
C LEU A 206 -16.11 -20.94 0.81
N THR A 207 -17.36 -20.88 0.37
CA THR A 207 -18.53 -21.46 1.06
C THR A 207 -19.30 -22.39 0.13
N LYS A 208 -20.01 -23.35 0.69
CA LYS A 208 -20.89 -24.27 -0.02
C LYS A 208 -22.34 -23.89 0.24
N GLU A 209 -23.13 -23.86 -0.83
CA GLU A 209 -24.58 -23.75 -0.77
C GLU A 209 -25.20 -24.97 -1.44
N ASP A 210 -26.12 -25.66 -0.76
CA ASP A 210 -26.86 -26.80 -1.32
C ASP A 210 -28.13 -26.31 -2.01
N ILE A 211 -28.13 -26.30 -3.34
CA ILE A 211 -29.27 -25.84 -4.17
C ILE A 211 -30.30 -26.94 -4.30
N ILE A 212 -29.88 -28.19 -4.52
CA ILE A 212 -30.77 -29.38 -4.59
C ILE A 212 -30.10 -30.53 -3.86
N GLY A 213 -30.79 -31.09 -2.90
CA GLY A 213 -30.31 -32.18 -2.09
C GLY A 213 -29.18 -31.74 -1.13
N ASN A 214 -28.63 -32.69 -0.37
CA ASN A 214 -27.61 -32.41 0.66
C ASN A 214 -26.41 -33.36 0.56
N LYS A 215 -26.05 -33.78 -0.65
CA LYS A 215 -24.92 -34.69 -0.85
C LYS A 215 -23.63 -34.09 -0.28
N GLN A 216 -22.95 -34.82 0.57
CA GLN A 216 -21.65 -34.45 1.04
C GLN A 216 -20.58 -34.79 0.00
N TRP A 217 -20.05 -33.76 -0.68
CA TRP A 217 -18.90 -33.91 -1.55
C TRP A 217 -17.62 -34.01 -0.69
N GLY A 218 -16.83 -35.06 -0.93
CA GLY A 218 -15.51 -35.18 -0.26
C GLY A 218 -14.57 -34.08 -0.77
N GLY A 219 -13.58 -33.71 0.05
CA GLY A 219 -12.57 -32.70 -0.26
C GLY A 219 -12.47 -31.62 0.78
N ASN A 220 -11.65 -30.62 0.51
CA ASN A 220 -11.40 -29.49 1.41
C ASN A 220 -11.85 -28.17 0.76
N LEU A 221 -12.78 -27.47 1.37
CA LEU A 221 -13.19 -26.12 0.94
C LEU A 221 -12.33 -25.02 1.56
N ASP A 222 -11.55 -25.37 2.59
CA ASP A 222 -10.70 -24.44 3.35
C ASP A 222 -9.33 -24.26 2.65
N LEU A 223 -9.36 -24.03 1.32
CA LEU A 223 -8.15 -23.92 0.49
C LEU A 223 -7.81 -22.48 0.13
N LEU A 224 -8.82 -21.60 0.02
CA LEU A 224 -8.67 -20.24 -0.46
C LEU A 224 -9.11 -19.24 0.59
N HIS A 225 -8.16 -18.39 1.02
CA HIS A 225 -8.42 -17.33 1.98
C HIS A 225 -7.83 -16.02 1.51
N ILE A 226 -8.64 -14.95 1.52
CA ILE A 226 -8.21 -13.57 1.30
C ILE A 226 -8.49 -12.79 2.58
N ILE A 227 -7.45 -12.17 3.13
CA ILE A 227 -7.56 -11.28 4.29
C ILE A 227 -7.30 -9.86 3.85
N MET A 228 -8.28 -8.98 4.01
CA MET A 228 -8.15 -7.56 3.71
C MET A 228 -8.04 -6.80 5.02
N ILE A 229 -6.91 -6.12 5.25
CA ILE A 229 -6.63 -5.32 6.43
C ILE A 229 -6.55 -3.87 6.00
N GLY A 230 -7.57 -3.08 6.31
CA GLY A 230 -7.58 -1.64 6.06
C GLY A 230 -6.98 -0.88 7.24
N ILE A 231 -5.94 -0.09 7.00
CA ILE A 231 -5.31 0.75 8.01
C ILE A 231 -5.73 2.20 7.77
N GLY A 232 -6.47 2.74 8.74
CA GLY A 232 -6.92 4.13 8.72
C GLY A 232 -5.77 5.14 8.84
N LYS A 233 -6.06 6.39 8.49
CA LYS A 233 -5.08 7.50 8.55
C LYS A 233 -4.64 7.83 9.97
N THR A 234 -5.51 7.60 10.94
CA THR A 234 -5.24 7.85 12.37
C THR A 234 -4.95 6.52 13.08
N LEU A 235 -3.93 6.56 13.94
CA LEU A 235 -3.61 5.39 14.76
C LEU A 235 -4.74 5.14 15.76
N PRO A 236 -5.36 3.93 15.79
CA PRO A 236 -6.42 3.63 16.74
C PRO A 236 -5.87 3.54 18.17
N GLU A 237 -6.76 3.70 19.16
CA GLU A 237 -6.42 3.43 20.55
C GLU A 237 -6.03 1.97 20.77
N HIS A 238 -5.16 1.73 21.76
CA HIS A 238 -4.74 0.39 22.12
C HIS A 238 -5.89 -0.36 22.81
N ASN A 239 -6.49 -1.29 22.08
CA ASN A 239 -7.51 -2.20 22.59
C ASN A 239 -7.47 -3.54 21.85
N GLU A 240 -8.16 -4.55 22.39
CA GLU A 240 -8.14 -5.91 21.85
C GLU A 240 -8.66 -6.02 20.41
N ILE A 241 -9.61 -5.15 20.02
CA ILE A 241 -10.24 -5.14 18.68
C ILE A 241 -9.25 -4.59 17.64
N TYR A 242 -8.59 -3.48 17.96
CA TYR A 242 -7.70 -2.77 17.05
C TYR A 242 -6.21 -3.05 17.26
N GLU A 243 -5.86 -4.05 18.10
CA GLU A 243 -4.46 -4.40 18.41
C GLU A 243 -3.61 -4.59 17.13
N LEU A 244 -4.11 -5.36 16.15
CA LEU A 244 -3.41 -5.56 14.89
C LEU A 244 -3.29 -4.27 14.07
N HIS A 245 -4.36 -3.47 13.98
CA HIS A 245 -4.36 -2.21 13.24
C HIS A 245 -3.40 -1.19 13.88
N ARG A 246 -3.35 -1.15 15.21
CA ARG A 246 -2.42 -0.30 15.94
C ARG A 246 -0.97 -0.72 15.70
N LEU A 247 -0.66 -2.02 15.74
CA LEU A 247 0.66 -2.53 15.40
C LEU A 247 1.08 -2.14 13.98
N LEU A 248 0.26 -2.51 12.98
CA LEU A 248 0.57 -2.25 11.58
C LEU A 248 0.57 -0.74 11.28
N GLY A 249 -0.38 0.02 11.84
CA GLY A 249 -0.40 1.47 11.75
C GLY A 249 0.87 2.10 12.33
N THR A 250 1.36 1.62 13.47
CA THR A 250 2.64 2.08 14.05
C THR A 250 3.81 1.77 13.13
N LEU A 251 3.91 0.54 12.62
CA LEU A 251 5.01 0.12 11.75
C LEU A 251 5.08 0.95 10.47
N PHE A 252 3.94 1.12 9.79
CA PHE A 252 3.87 1.73 8.44
C PHE A 252 3.51 3.22 8.43
N SER A 253 3.20 3.85 9.59
CA SER A 253 2.93 5.29 9.66
C SER A 253 4.13 6.10 9.15
N LYS A 254 3.86 7.12 8.34
CA LYS A 254 4.86 8.13 7.93
C LYS A 254 4.89 9.34 8.86
N GLU A 255 3.90 9.46 9.76
CA GLU A 255 3.74 10.60 10.66
C GLU A 255 4.39 10.37 12.03
N LEU A 256 4.44 9.11 12.49
CA LEU A 256 5.04 8.76 13.77
C LEU A 256 6.57 8.84 13.70
N GLY A 257 7.16 9.56 14.66
CA GLY A 257 8.59 9.64 14.84
C GLY A 257 9.20 8.30 15.30
N ARG A 258 10.52 8.13 15.07
CA ARG A 258 11.25 6.91 15.46
C ARG A 258 11.07 6.56 16.95
N LYS A 259 11.14 7.57 17.84
CA LYS A 259 11.02 7.35 19.30
C LYS A 259 9.65 6.79 19.67
N ASP A 260 8.59 7.38 19.10
CA ASP A 260 7.21 6.96 19.37
C ASP A 260 6.93 5.56 18.87
N LYS A 261 7.37 5.23 17.63
CA LYS A 261 7.24 3.88 17.08
C LYS A 261 7.94 2.84 17.97
N ILE A 262 9.19 3.08 18.32
CA ILE A 262 9.96 2.14 19.15
C ILE A 262 9.35 2.02 20.55
N GLY A 263 8.85 3.12 21.14
CA GLY A 263 8.13 3.11 22.41
C GLY A 263 6.91 2.20 22.35
N ILE A 264 6.02 2.40 21.38
CA ILE A 264 4.82 1.60 21.18
C ILE A 264 5.17 0.12 20.96
N LEU A 265 6.12 -0.18 20.09
CA LEU A 265 6.53 -1.56 19.79
C LEU A 265 7.07 -2.29 21.00
N LYS A 266 7.83 -1.60 21.85
CA LYS A 266 8.40 -2.16 23.07
C LYS A 266 7.35 -2.33 24.18
N GLU A 267 6.57 -1.29 24.45
CA GLU A 267 5.67 -1.26 25.61
C GLU A 267 4.38 -2.04 25.38
N GLU A 268 3.83 -2.01 24.17
CA GLU A 268 2.54 -2.62 23.86
C GLU A 268 2.68 -4.02 23.23
N TYR A 269 3.78 -4.30 22.50
CA TYR A 269 3.94 -5.55 21.73
C TYR A 269 5.11 -6.42 22.19
N ASP A 270 5.88 -5.98 23.19
CA ASP A 270 7.06 -6.72 23.68
C ASP A 270 8.10 -6.99 22.56
N ILE A 271 8.18 -6.10 21.56
CA ILE A 271 9.18 -6.15 20.50
C ILE A 271 10.42 -5.41 20.98
N THR A 272 11.48 -6.19 21.29
CA THR A 272 12.72 -5.70 21.93
C THR A 272 13.79 -5.29 20.93
N GLU A 273 14.90 -4.72 21.45
CA GLU A 273 15.99 -4.12 20.67
C GLU A 273 16.79 -5.11 19.79
N ASP A 274 16.75 -6.41 20.11
CA ASP A 274 17.52 -7.45 19.40
C ASP A 274 16.85 -7.93 18.09
N ASP A 275 15.64 -7.46 17.82
CA ASP A 275 14.93 -7.82 16.59
C ASP A 275 15.41 -6.91 15.43
N ASN A 276 15.89 -7.48 14.31
CA ASN A 276 16.24 -6.78 13.06
C ASN A 276 15.13 -5.82 12.57
N LEU A 277 13.92 -6.07 13.00
CA LEU A 277 12.75 -5.22 12.77
C LEU A 277 12.97 -3.77 13.22
N ARG A 278 13.71 -3.54 14.32
CA ARG A 278 13.97 -2.18 14.83
C ARG A 278 14.86 -1.37 13.90
N GLU A 279 15.83 -2.00 13.29
CA GLU A 279 16.71 -1.36 12.31
C GLU A 279 15.91 -0.95 11.08
N ASP A 280 15.14 -1.88 10.50
CA ASP A 280 14.31 -1.62 9.34
C ASP A 280 13.27 -0.51 9.62
N VAL A 281 12.62 -0.52 10.79
CA VAL A 281 11.68 0.54 11.21
C VAL A 281 12.40 1.88 11.36
N SER A 282 13.62 1.90 11.88
CA SER A 282 14.42 3.13 12.04
C SER A 282 14.79 3.71 10.68
N GLU A 283 15.20 2.88 9.73
CA GLU A 283 15.50 3.30 8.36
C GLU A 283 14.27 3.80 7.62
N MET A 284 13.12 3.14 7.78
CA MET A 284 11.85 3.63 7.23
C MET A 284 11.49 5.03 7.76
N CYS A 285 11.74 5.31 9.05
CA CYS A 285 11.52 6.65 9.61
C CYS A 285 12.43 7.71 8.95
N ASN A 286 13.70 7.39 8.76
CA ASN A 286 14.64 8.29 8.10
C ASN A 286 14.25 8.56 6.64
N LEU A 287 13.85 7.52 5.90
CA LEU A 287 13.38 7.63 4.52
C LEU A 287 12.09 8.46 4.42
N SER A 288 11.12 8.23 5.31
CA SER A 288 9.85 8.97 5.31
C SER A 288 10.05 10.45 5.61
N GLN A 289 10.97 10.80 6.53
CA GLN A 289 11.33 12.17 6.80
C GLN A 289 11.98 12.84 5.58
N GLY A 290 12.94 12.15 4.94
CA GLY A 290 13.57 12.65 3.72
C GLY A 290 12.60 12.85 2.56
N ILE A 291 11.64 11.96 2.34
CA ILE A 291 10.58 12.10 1.33
C ILE A 291 9.72 13.34 1.62
N LYS A 292 9.37 13.58 2.90
CA LYS A 292 8.59 14.74 3.31
C LYS A 292 9.34 16.06 3.08
N GLU A 293 10.61 16.11 3.46
CA GLU A 293 11.48 17.28 3.27
C GLU A 293 11.67 17.60 1.77
N ASP A 294 11.91 16.59 0.94
CA ASP A 294 12.03 16.77 -0.51
C ASP A 294 10.70 17.22 -1.13
N GLY A 295 9.58 16.66 -0.71
CA GLY A 295 8.25 17.05 -1.16
C GLY A 295 7.94 18.53 -0.85
N ILE A 296 8.27 18.99 0.36
CA ILE A 296 8.14 20.39 0.77
C ILE A 296 9.04 21.29 -0.10
N ALA A 297 10.30 20.90 -0.30
CA ALA A 297 11.23 21.68 -1.11
C ALA A 297 10.80 21.80 -2.58
N ILE A 298 10.28 20.71 -3.17
CA ILE A 298 9.72 20.71 -4.54
C ILE A 298 8.46 21.59 -4.60
N GLY A 299 7.56 21.47 -3.63
CA GLY A 299 6.33 22.26 -3.56
C GLY A 299 6.60 23.77 -3.44
N LEU A 300 7.56 24.17 -2.60
CA LEU A 300 7.98 25.56 -2.45
C LEU A 300 8.60 26.13 -3.74
N GLU A 301 9.47 25.35 -4.41
CA GLU A 301 10.12 25.77 -5.65
C GLU A 301 9.08 25.96 -6.77
N LYS A 302 8.19 24.97 -6.93
CA LYS A 302 7.10 25.05 -7.92
C LYS A 302 6.15 26.21 -7.65
N GLY A 303 5.72 26.39 -6.40
CA GLY A 303 4.86 27.51 -6.01
C GLY A 303 5.50 28.87 -6.28
N ARG A 304 6.82 28.98 -6.07
CA ARG A 304 7.58 30.20 -6.39
C ARG A 304 7.63 30.46 -7.92
N GLU A 305 7.89 29.41 -8.72
CA GLU A 305 7.93 29.52 -10.19
C GLU A 305 6.56 29.90 -10.75
N ASP A 306 5.49 29.24 -10.30
CA ASP A 306 4.12 29.53 -10.70
C ASP A 306 3.71 30.95 -10.30
N GLY A 307 4.05 31.39 -9.07
CA GLY A 307 3.80 32.75 -8.59
C GLY A 307 4.50 33.82 -9.45
N ILE A 308 5.76 33.59 -9.80
CA ILE A 308 6.51 34.50 -10.69
C ILE A 308 5.86 34.56 -12.11
N ALA A 309 5.46 33.39 -12.65
CA ALA A 309 4.85 33.32 -13.98
C ALA A 309 3.50 34.04 -14.02
N ILE A 310 2.65 33.84 -13.01
CA ILE A 310 1.36 34.53 -12.85
C ILE A 310 1.59 36.04 -12.69
N GLY A 311 2.42 36.45 -11.74
CA GLY A 311 2.69 37.85 -11.46
C GLY A 311 3.26 38.58 -12.68
N ARG A 312 4.13 37.95 -13.48
CA ARG A 312 4.64 38.51 -14.73
C ARG A 312 3.54 38.68 -15.78
N LYS A 313 2.67 37.67 -15.94
CA LYS A 313 1.55 37.71 -16.89
C LYS A 313 0.58 38.85 -16.53
N ASP A 314 0.20 38.94 -15.26
CA ASP A 314 -0.74 39.94 -14.77
C ASP A 314 -0.12 41.34 -14.83
N GLY A 315 1.15 41.50 -14.47
CA GLY A 315 1.88 42.75 -14.56
C GLY A 315 1.98 43.27 -16.00
N ILE A 316 2.25 42.39 -16.99
CA ILE A 316 2.25 42.75 -18.38
C ILE A 316 0.85 43.20 -18.86
N ALA A 317 -0.21 42.46 -18.48
CA ALA A 317 -1.58 42.78 -18.86
C ALA A 317 -2.03 44.14 -18.30
N ILE A 318 -1.77 44.38 -17.02
CA ILE A 318 -2.07 45.66 -16.34
C ILE A 318 -1.26 46.78 -16.97
N GLY A 319 0.06 46.64 -17.10
CA GLY A 319 0.93 47.67 -17.69
C GLY A 319 0.56 48.03 -19.13
N ARG A 320 0.13 47.02 -19.92
CA ARG A 320 -0.37 47.27 -21.27
C ARG A 320 -1.67 48.06 -21.27
N LYS A 321 -2.61 47.72 -20.39
CA LYS A 321 -3.89 48.43 -20.24
C LYS A 321 -3.68 49.89 -19.82
N ASP A 322 -2.86 50.10 -18.82
CA ASP A 322 -2.54 51.40 -18.27
C ASP A 322 -1.76 52.25 -19.29
N GLY A 323 -0.80 51.64 -20.00
CA GLY A 323 -0.03 52.30 -21.05
C GLY A 323 -0.90 52.77 -22.20
N ILE A 324 -1.88 51.98 -22.64
CA ILE A 324 -2.86 52.37 -23.67
C ILE A 324 -3.70 53.57 -23.15
N ALA A 325 -4.24 53.48 -21.94
CA ALA A 325 -5.08 54.52 -21.35
C ALA A 325 -4.31 55.87 -21.21
N ILE A 326 -3.05 55.81 -20.76
CA ILE A 326 -2.18 56.99 -20.67
C ILE A 326 -1.90 57.56 -22.05
N GLY A 327 -1.57 56.71 -23.04
CA GLY A 327 -1.30 57.14 -24.42
C GLY A 327 -2.51 57.78 -25.08
N GLU A 328 -3.70 57.21 -24.91
CA GLU A 328 -4.96 57.78 -25.41
C GLU A 328 -5.29 59.13 -24.76
N THR A 329 -5.14 59.19 -23.44
CA THR A 329 -5.34 60.46 -22.69
C THR A 329 -4.38 61.53 -23.18
N GLY A 330 -3.11 61.21 -23.37
CA GLY A 330 -2.10 62.14 -23.90
C GLY A 330 -2.40 62.59 -25.33
N LEU A 331 -2.87 61.67 -26.18
CA LEU A 331 -3.27 62.00 -27.55
C LEU A 331 -4.45 62.99 -27.57
N ILE A 332 -5.52 62.72 -26.80
CA ILE A 332 -6.71 63.56 -26.68
C ILE A 332 -6.34 64.97 -26.21
N GLN A 333 -5.53 65.09 -25.17
CA GLN A 333 -5.07 66.34 -24.62
C GLN A 333 -4.21 67.16 -25.66
N ASN A 334 -3.36 66.45 -26.40
CA ASN A 334 -2.51 67.06 -27.38
C ASN A 334 -3.32 67.56 -28.58
N MET A 335 -4.30 66.79 -29.06
CA MET A 335 -5.22 67.25 -30.14
C MET A 335 -6.01 68.46 -29.69
N HIS A 336 -6.52 68.53 -28.50
CA HIS A 336 -7.23 69.66 -27.93
C HIS A 336 -6.32 70.92 -27.87
N LYS A 337 -5.08 70.77 -27.43
CA LYS A 337 -4.06 71.82 -27.38
C LYS A 337 -3.74 72.39 -28.76
N ASN A 338 -3.86 71.58 -29.79
CA ASN A 338 -3.66 71.96 -31.19
C ASN A 338 -4.92 72.52 -31.84
N GLY A 339 -5.99 72.78 -31.06
CA GLY A 339 -7.17 73.51 -31.52
C GLY A 339 -8.32 72.70 -32.06
N PHE A 340 -8.28 71.36 -31.92
CA PHE A 340 -9.39 70.47 -32.26
C PHE A 340 -10.50 70.57 -31.20
N THR A 341 -11.76 70.56 -31.64
CA THR A 341 -12.91 70.51 -30.71
C THR A 341 -13.12 69.11 -30.13
N ALA A 342 -13.83 69.01 -29.03
CA ALA A 342 -14.11 67.72 -28.43
C ALA A 342 -14.86 66.75 -29.35
N GLU A 343 -15.76 67.26 -30.20
CA GLU A 343 -16.49 66.49 -31.19
C GLU A 343 -15.54 65.99 -32.33
N GLN A 344 -14.60 66.79 -32.75
CA GLN A 344 -13.60 66.39 -33.77
C GLN A 344 -12.65 65.35 -33.20
N ILE A 345 -12.26 65.46 -31.96
CA ILE A 345 -11.41 64.47 -31.25
C ILE A 345 -12.17 63.16 -31.07
N ALA A 346 -13.43 63.19 -30.65
CA ALA A 346 -14.26 61.99 -30.47
C ALA A 346 -14.40 61.24 -31.82
N ALA A 347 -14.69 61.90 -32.88
CA ALA A 347 -14.76 61.32 -34.24
C ALA A 347 -13.42 60.77 -34.74
N ALA A 348 -12.30 61.44 -34.46
CA ALA A 348 -10.97 60.97 -34.88
C ALA A 348 -10.40 59.84 -34.09
N THR A 349 -10.82 59.64 -32.81
CA THR A 349 -10.34 58.61 -31.91
C THR A 349 -11.32 57.45 -31.71
N ASP A 350 -12.50 57.51 -32.37
CA ASP A 350 -13.59 56.55 -32.24
C ASP A 350 -14.02 56.32 -30.76
N LYS A 351 -14.03 57.43 -29.99
CA LYS A 351 -14.41 57.44 -28.58
C LYS A 351 -15.72 58.23 -28.37
N ASP A 352 -16.41 57.85 -27.29
CA ASP A 352 -17.60 58.60 -26.87
C ASP A 352 -17.24 60.05 -26.53
N LEU A 353 -18.11 60.99 -26.93
CA LEU A 353 -17.90 62.43 -26.70
C LEU A 353 -17.82 62.76 -25.20
N GLU A 354 -18.60 62.10 -24.37
CA GLU A 354 -18.58 62.36 -22.95
C GLU A 354 -17.28 61.88 -22.30
N ASP A 355 -16.71 60.76 -22.77
CA ASP A 355 -15.40 60.26 -22.32
C ASP A 355 -14.29 61.26 -22.73
N VAL A 356 -14.31 61.80 -23.93
CA VAL A 356 -13.35 62.83 -24.38
C VAL A 356 -13.49 64.07 -23.50
N LYS A 357 -14.71 64.55 -23.24
CA LYS A 357 -14.95 65.70 -22.37
C LYS A 357 -14.48 65.45 -20.94
N ALA A 358 -14.70 64.22 -20.39
CA ALA A 358 -14.22 63.87 -19.07
C ALA A 358 -12.69 63.92 -18.97
N ILE A 359 -11.97 63.41 -19.97
CA ILE A 359 -10.50 63.43 -20.06
C ILE A 359 -10.00 64.89 -20.13
N LEU A 360 -10.67 65.76 -20.89
CA LEU A 360 -10.29 67.17 -21.00
C LEU A 360 -10.60 68.02 -19.78
N ARG A 361 -11.58 67.63 -18.94
CA ARG A 361 -11.90 68.30 -17.63
C ARG A 361 -10.93 67.95 -16.54
N ASN A 362 -10.35 66.75 -16.58
CA ASN A 362 -9.38 66.31 -15.57
C ASN A 362 -7.97 66.81 -15.97
N LYS A 363 -7.67 68.05 -15.68
CA LYS A 363 -6.35 68.67 -15.82
C LYS A 363 -5.51 68.45 -14.59
#